data_e85bcd387123b0cb6fea092102c80e68
#
_entry.id   e85bcd387123b0cb6fea092102c80e68
#
_cell.length_a   1.000
_cell.length_b   1.000
_cell.length_c   1.000
_cell.angle_alpha   90.00
_cell.angle_beta   90.00
_cell.angle_gamma   90.00
#
_symmetry.space_group_name_H-M   'P 1'
#
loop_
_entity.id
_entity.type
_entity.pdbx_description
1 polymer ?
#
loop_
_entity_poly.entity_id
_entity_poly.type
_entity_poly.pdbx_seq_one_letter_code
_entity_poly.pdbx_strand_id
1 'polypeptide(L)'
;MEPSVNPGKELTVQIEGKTYERYALKTHFVTIGENLIELAKEYAQPNWKPGDVLSISEKVVALCQKRVVYRDQIHPGFWAKLLYRFVGVTPAGPGAGTAHKMQLIIMQCGLWRVLLAALCSALTKPFGKKGVFYRVCG
;
A
#
# COMPACT_ATOMS: atom_id res chain seq x y z
N MET A 1 3.60 -10.95 -24.82
CA MET A 1 4.82 -10.46 -24.15
C MET A 1 5.26 -11.56 -23.19
N GLU A 2 6.49 -12.05 -23.26
CA GLU A 2 6.92 -13.13 -22.38
C GLU A 2 7.00 -12.67 -20.91
N PRO A 3 6.44 -13.45 -19.97
CA PRO A 3 6.53 -13.14 -18.57
C PRO A 3 8.00 -13.21 -18.10
N SER A 4 8.44 -12.20 -17.37
CA SER A 4 9.83 -12.10 -16.89
C SER A 4 9.89 -12.15 -15.36
N VAL A 5 11.03 -12.53 -14.83
CA VAL A 5 11.28 -12.47 -13.38
C VAL A 5 11.56 -11.04 -12.95
N ASN A 6 11.00 -10.61 -11.82
CA ASN A 6 11.31 -9.31 -11.25
C ASN A 6 12.80 -9.21 -10.87
N PRO A 7 13.50 -8.13 -11.25
CA PRO A 7 14.89 -7.93 -10.86
C PRO A 7 15.09 -8.09 -9.34
N GLY A 8 16.09 -8.89 -8.96
CA GLY A 8 16.43 -9.14 -7.56
C GLY A 8 15.50 -10.09 -6.81
N LYS A 9 14.62 -10.80 -7.50
CA LYS A 9 13.77 -11.84 -6.91
C LYS A 9 13.98 -13.18 -7.62
N GLU A 10 13.87 -14.27 -6.86
CA GLU A 10 13.88 -15.61 -7.43
C GLU A 10 12.56 -15.90 -8.18
N LEU A 11 12.65 -16.76 -9.19
CA LEU A 11 11.47 -17.21 -9.96
C LEU A 11 10.47 -17.93 -9.05
N THR A 12 10.97 -18.79 -8.18
CA THR A 12 10.15 -19.63 -7.31
C THR A 12 9.98 -19.04 -5.92
N VAL A 13 8.83 -19.29 -5.31
CA VAL A 13 8.54 -18.98 -3.91
C VAL A 13 7.78 -20.14 -3.26
N GLN A 14 8.13 -20.49 -2.03
CA GLN A 14 7.39 -21.48 -1.24
C GLN A 14 6.40 -20.77 -0.31
N ILE A 15 5.13 -21.16 -0.39
CA ILE A 15 4.06 -20.65 0.45
C ILE A 15 3.27 -21.86 0.95
N GLU A 16 3.20 -22.05 2.27
CA GLU A 16 2.46 -23.14 2.92
C GLU A 16 2.79 -24.52 2.36
N GLY A 17 4.07 -24.79 2.09
CA GLY A 17 4.55 -26.07 1.55
C GLY A 17 4.30 -26.27 0.05
N LYS A 18 3.73 -25.31 -0.65
CA LYS A 18 3.56 -25.34 -2.11
C LYS A 18 4.57 -24.40 -2.77
N THR A 19 5.10 -24.84 -3.90
CA THR A 19 6.02 -24.04 -4.71
C THR A 19 5.23 -23.32 -5.82
N TYR A 20 5.37 -22.01 -5.88
CA TYR A 20 4.78 -21.17 -6.91
C TYR A 20 5.88 -20.52 -7.75
N GLU A 21 5.68 -20.44 -9.03
CA GLU A 21 6.46 -19.59 -9.93
C GLU A 21 5.80 -18.23 -10.01
N ARG A 22 6.60 -17.16 -9.95
CA ARG A 22 6.10 -15.78 -10.00
C ARG A 22 6.73 -15.02 -11.15
N TYR A 23 5.87 -14.46 -11.96
CA TYR A 23 6.23 -13.71 -13.13
C TYR A 23 5.77 -12.26 -13.01
N ALA A 24 6.60 -11.34 -13.47
CA ALA A 24 6.22 -9.94 -13.60
C ALA A 24 5.69 -9.69 -15.01
N LEU A 25 4.50 -9.13 -15.09
CA LEU A 25 3.91 -8.67 -16.35
C LEU A 25 4.25 -7.18 -16.53
N LYS A 26 5.01 -6.85 -17.54
CA LYS A 26 5.32 -5.46 -17.88
C LYS A 26 4.12 -4.85 -18.62
N THR A 27 3.49 -3.85 -18.00
CA THR A 27 2.40 -3.07 -18.59
C THR A 27 2.93 -1.79 -19.23
N HIS A 28 2.08 -1.07 -19.95
CA HIS A 28 2.32 0.34 -20.24
C HIS A 28 2.29 1.17 -18.94
N PHE A 29 2.57 2.46 -19.03
CA PHE A 29 2.47 3.37 -17.90
C PHE A 29 0.98 3.64 -17.59
N VAL A 30 0.47 2.99 -16.54
CA VAL A 30 -0.95 3.08 -16.16
C VAL A 30 -1.30 4.50 -15.70
N THR A 31 -2.33 5.08 -16.30
CA THR A 31 -2.81 6.42 -16.01
C THR A 31 -4.03 6.42 -15.08
N ILE A 32 -4.39 7.61 -14.55
CA ILE A 32 -5.49 7.73 -13.59
C ILE A 32 -6.83 7.47 -14.28
N GLY A 33 -7.57 6.52 -13.76
CA GLY A 33 -8.93 6.20 -14.21
C GLY A 33 -9.02 5.16 -15.30
N GLU A 34 -7.92 4.50 -15.66
CA GLU A 34 -7.94 3.34 -16.54
C GLU A 34 -8.77 2.18 -15.95
N ASN A 35 -9.35 1.40 -16.83
CA ASN A 35 -10.14 0.25 -16.42
C ASN A 35 -9.24 -0.92 -15.99
N LEU A 36 -9.25 -1.23 -14.70
CA LEU A 36 -8.44 -2.30 -14.13
C LEU A 36 -8.73 -3.68 -14.75
N ILE A 37 -9.98 -3.95 -15.12
CA ILE A 37 -10.38 -5.24 -15.70
C ILE A 37 -9.84 -5.37 -17.13
N GLU A 38 -9.89 -4.30 -17.91
CA GLU A 38 -9.33 -4.27 -19.26
C GLU A 38 -7.82 -4.42 -19.23
N LEU A 39 -7.15 -3.70 -18.31
CA LEU A 39 -5.72 -3.83 -18.09
C LEU A 39 -5.33 -5.28 -17.73
N ALA A 40 -6.07 -5.91 -16.82
CA ALA A 40 -5.82 -7.31 -16.45
C ALA A 40 -6.06 -8.27 -17.60
N LYS A 41 -7.10 -8.07 -18.41
CA LYS A 41 -7.37 -8.87 -19.61
C LYS A 41 -6.26 -8.73 -20.64
N GLU A 42 -5.83 -7.52 -20.93
CA GLU A 42 -4.80 -7.25 -21.93
C GLU A 42 -3.47 -7.93 -21.60
N TYR A 43 -3.01 -7.80 -20.35
CA TYR A 43 -1.65 -8.23 -19.97
C TYR A 43 -1.59 -9.60 -19.29
N ALA A 44 -2.60 -9.99 -18.53
CA ALA A 44 -2.59 -11.26 -17.81
C ALA A 44 -3.23 -12.40 -18.59
N GLN A 45 -4.37 -12.15 -19.25
CA GLN A 45 -5.14 -13.21 -19.94
C GLN A 45 -4.33 -14.04 -20.96
N PRO A 46 -3.42 -13.46 -21.76
CA PRO A 46 -2.66 -14.24 -22.75
C PRO A 46 -1.78 -15.34 -22.14
N ASN A 47 -1.37 -15.17 -20.87
CA ASN A 47 -0.48 -16.10 -20.17
C ASN A 47 -1.19 -16.87 -19.04
N TRP A 48 -2.49 -16.66 -18.87
CA TRP A 48 -3.28 -17.21 -17.79
C TRP A 48 -3.54 -18.71 -17.95
N LYS A 49 -3.29 -19.46 -16.89
CA LYS A 49 -3.61 -20.89 -16.80
C LYS A 49 -4.57 -21.15 -15.64
N PRO A 50 -5.40 -22.20 -15.70
CA PRO A 50 -6.24 -22.60 -14.56
C PRO A 50 -5.41 -22.83 -13.30
N GLY A 51 -5.82 -22.20 -12.21
CA GLY A 51 -5.11 -22.27 -10.92
C GLY A 51 -4.10 -21.13 -10.67
N ASP A 52 -3.86 -20.27 -11.65
CA ASP A 52 -3.00 -19.10 -11.47
C ASP A 52 -3.64 -18.05 -10.56
N VAL A 53 -2.80 -17.26 -9.89
CA VAL A 53 -3.21 -16.14 -9.04
C VAL A 53 -2.62 -14.85 -9.59
N LEU A 54 -3.46 -13.88 -9.92
CA LEU A 54 -3.04 -12.54 -10.32
C LEU A 54 -2.88 -11.63 -9.09
N SER A 55 -1.66 -11.14 -8.89
CA SER A 55 -1.38 -10.13 -7.88
C SER A 55 -1.18 -8.77 -8.53
N ILE A 56 -1.99 -7.80 -8.17
CA ILE A 56 -1.91 -6.44 -8.71
C ILE A 56 -1.43 -5.49 -7.59
N SER A 57 -0.50 -4.60 -7.93
CA SER A 57 -0.02 -3.59 -6.98
C SER A 57 -1.15 -2.67 -6.52
N GLU A 58 -1.22 -2.41 -5.21
CA GLU A 58 -2.16 -1.45 -4.61
C GLU A 58 -2.10 -0.07 -5.31
N LYS A 59 -0.92 0.37 -5.71
CA LYS A 59 -0.75 1.65 -6.42
C LYS A 59 -1.45 1.66 -7.77
N VAL A 60 -1.40 0.57 -8.52
CA VAL A 60 -2.12 0.42 -9.80
C VAL A 60 -3.62 0.45 -9.56
N VAL A 61 -4.10 -0.29 -8.56
CA VAL A 61 -5.52 -0.29 -8.18
C VAL A 61 -5.98 1.11 -7.80
N ALA A 62 -5.21 1.84 -6.99
CA ALA A 62 -5.53 3.20 -6.58
C ALA A 62 -5.58 4.19 -7.76
N LEU A 63 -4.67 4.05 -8.74
CA LEU A 63 -4.71 4.83 -9.98
C LEU A 63 -5.99 4.56 -10.77
N CYS A 64 -6.31 3.31 -11.01
CA CYS A 64 -7.52 2.90 -11.74
C CYS A 64 -8.82 3.37 -11.03
N GLN A 65 -8.82 3.35 -9.71
CA GLN A 65 -9.94 3.83 -8.88
C GLN A 65 -9.98 5.35 -8.71
N LYS A 66 -9.08 6.11 -9.35
CA LYS A 66 -8.94 7.58 -9.18
C LYS A 66 -8.66 8.00 -7.73
N ARG A 67 -8.11 7.10 -6.91
CA ARG A 67 -7.76 7.36 -5.50
C ARG A 67 -6.35 7.95 -5.39
N VAL A 68 -6.14 9.05 -6.09
CA VAL A 68 -4.85 9.76 -6.09
C VAL A 68 -5.07 11.15 -5.51
N VAL A 69 -4.25 11.49 -4.52
CA VAL A 69 -4.24 12.84 -3.93
C VAL A 69 -2.86 13.44 -4.17
N TYR A 70 -2.81 14.57 -4.83
CA TYR A 70 -1.56 15.27 -5.08
C TYR A 70 -1.05 15.95 -3.82
N ARG A 71 0.26 15.99 -3.68
CA ARG A 71 0.92 16.52 -2.47
C ARG A 71 0.63 18.00 -2.23
N ASP A 72 0.51 18.79 -3.27
CA ASP A 72 0.17 20.22 -3.27
C ASP A 72 -1.25 20.50 -2.79
N GLN A 73 -2.14 19.51 -2.90
CA GLN A 73 -3.52 19.59 -2.39
C GLN A 73 -3.62 19.31 -0.88
N ILE A 74 -2.53 18.83 -0.26
CA ILE A 74 -2.52 18.47 1.16
C ILE A 74 -1.78 19.55 1.94
N HIS A 75 -2.50 20.30 2.75
CA HIS A 75 -1.94 21.28 3.68
C HIS A 75 -1.89 20.71 5.10
N PRO A 76 -0.68 20.30 5.59
CA PRO A 76 -0.57 19.70 6.93
C PRO A 76 -0.91 20.69 8.02
N GLY A 77 -1.97 20.41 8.78
CA GLY A 77 -2.36 21.16 9.96
C GLY A 77 -1.46 20.87 11.16
N PHE A 78 -1.76 21.55 12.29
CA PHE A 78 -1.00 21.42 13.54
C PHE A 78 -0.89 19.96 14.01
N TRP A 79 -2.00 19.23 14.07
CA TRP A 79 -2.02 17.85 14.53
C TRP A 79 -1.22 16.91 13.64
N ALA A 80 -1.27 17.11 12.34
CA ALA A 80 -0.46 16.31 11.40
C ALA A 80 1.04 16.55 11.62
N LYS A 81 1.44 17.82 11.84
CA LYS A 81 2.84 18.20 12.11
C LYS A 81 3.34 17.75 13.49
N LEU A 82 2.43 17.52 14.43
CA LEU A 82 2.77 16.99 15.74
C LEU A 82 2.87 15.45 15.71
N LEU A 83 1.82 14.80 15.22
CA LEU A 83 1.68 13.35 15.33
C LEU A 83 2.66 12.56 14.45
N TYR A 84 3.04 13.05 13.25
CA TYR A 84 3.97 12.33 12.40
C TYR A 84 5.34 12.09 13.06
N ARG A 85 5.75 12.94 14.01
CA ARG A 85 7.03 12.83 14.73
C ARG A 85 7.11 11.58 15.63
N PHE A 86 5.97 11.08 16.08
CA PHE A 86 5.88 9.88 16.94
C PHE A 86 5.76 8.58 16.13
N VAL A 87 5.59 8.67 14.81
CA VAL A 87 5.48 7.51 13.92
C VAL A 87 6.87 7.09 13.46
N GLY A 88 7.26 5.88 13.80
CA GLY A 88 8.53 5.30 13.34
C GLY A 88 8.53 4.99 11.83
N VAL A 89 9.72 5.01 11.25
CA VAL A 89 9.94 4.54 9.89
C VAL A 89 9.87 3.01 9.88
N THR A 90 9.15 2.45 8.92
CA THR A 90 9.08 1.00 8.71
C THR A 90 10.05 0.56 7.61
N PRO A 91 10.49 -0.72 7.57
CA PRO A 91 11.32 -1.23 6.45
C PRO A 91 10.67 -1.07 5.07
N ALA A 92 9.33 -1.01 5.02
CA ALA A 92 8.57 -0.79 3.78
C ALA A 92 8.49 0.69 3.36
N GLY A 93 9.11 1.60 4.15
CA GLY A 93 9.12 3.03 3.87
C GLY A 93 8.59 3.88 5.03
N PRO A 94 8.50 5.21 4.83
CA PRO A 94 8.17 6.15 5.92
C PRO A 94 6.72 6.02 6.43
N GLY A 95 5.86 5.17 5.85
CA GLY A 95 4.48 5.00 6.30
C GLY A 95 3.78 6.35 6.53
N ALA A 96 3.19 6.55 7.73
CA ALA A 96 2.62 7.83 8.19
C ALA A 96 3.69 8.83 8.71
N GLY A 97 4.98 8.55 8.54
CA GLY A 97 6.10 9.34 9.07
C GLY A 97 6.39 10.65 8.32
N THR A 98 5.45 11.18 7.56
CA THR A 98 5.51 12.53 6.99
C THR A 98 4.24 13.30 7.31
N ALA A 99 4.36 14.63 7.50
CA ALA A 99 3.23 15.48 7.86
C ALA A 99 2.08 15.41 6.83
N HIS A 100 2.40 15.31 5.51
CA HIS A 100 1.40 15.19 4.45
C HIS A 100 0.64 13.86 4.53
N LYS A 101 1.35 12.74 4.74
CA LYS A 101 0.69 11.43 4.89
C LYS A 101 -0.15 11.36 6.16
N MET A 102 0.33 11.94 7.26
CA MET A 102 -0.45 12.04 8.50
C MET A 102 -1.70 12.88 8.30
N GLN A 103 -1.61 14.00 7.56
CA GLN A 103 -2.78 14.81 7.22
C GLN A 103 -3.79 14.02 6.39
N LEU A 104 -3.32 13.25 5.41
CA LEU A 104 -4.19 12.40 4.61
C LEU A 104 -4.94 11.36 5.47
N ILE A 105 -4.25 10.74 6.42
CA ILE A 105 -4.86 9.81 7.38
C ILE A 105 -5.92 10.53 8.24
N ILE A 106 -5.62 11.75 8.73
CA ILE A 106 -6.59 12.55 9.48
C ILE A 106 -7.83 12.87 8.65
N MET A 107 -7.65 13.20 7.36
CA MET A 107 -8.77 13.48 6.45
C MET A 107 -9.63 12.23 6.17
N GLN A 108 -9.02 11.05 6.10
CA GLN A 108 -9.73 9.80 5.83
C GLN A 108 -10.39 9.18 7.07
N CYS A 109 -9.69 9.18 8.19
CA CYS A 109 -10.13 8.48 9.40
C CYS A 109 -10.82 9.40 10.42
N GLY A 110 -10.61 10.71 10.29
CA GLY A 110 -11.02 11.69 11.28
C GLY A 110 -9.99 11.89 12.41
N LEU A 111 -9.87 13.12 12.91
CA LEU A 111 -8.87 13.48 13.91
C LEU A 111 -8.99 12.67 15.22
N TRP A 112 -10.20 12.50 15.74
CA TRP A 112 -10.44 11.77 16.99
C TRP A 112 -9.98 10.31 16.93
N ARG A 113 -10.25 9.66 15.83
CA ARG A 113 -9.82 8.27 15.63
C ARG A 113 -8.29 8.15 15.55
N VAL A 114 -7.64 9.10 14.90
CA VAL A 114 -6.18 9.17 14.82
C VAL A 114 -5.55 9.44 16.18
N LEU A 115 -6.15 10.32 17.00
CA LEU A 115 -5.70 10.57 18.38
C LEU A 115 -5.84 9.34 19.28
N LEU A 116 -6.97 8.64 19.19
CA LEU A 116 -7.16 7.37 19.90
C LEU A 116 -6.16 6.31 19.43
N ALA A 117 -5.92 6.20 18.13
CA ALA A 117 -4.92 5.28 17.58
C ALA A 117 -3.50 5.58 18.07
N ALA A 118 -3.15 6.86 18.14
CA ALA A 118 -1.86 7.30 18.66
C ALA A 118 -1.71 6.97 20.17
N LEU A 119 -2.75 7.21 20.95
CA LEU A 119 -2.78 6.88 22.40
C LEU A 119 -2.65 5.36 22.62
N CYS A 120 -3.47 4.56 21.92
CA CYS A 120 -3.40 3.09 21.99
C CYS A 120 -2.03 2.56 21.58
N SER A 121 -1.44 3.15 20.54
CA SER A 121 -0.10 2.78 20.07
C SER A 121 0.97 3.15 21.11
N ALA A 122 0.88 4.31 21.74
CA ALA A 122 1.81 4.73 22.78
C ALA A 122 1.75 3.82 24.01
N LEU A 123 0.56 3.44 24.46
CA LEU A 123 0.34 2.55 25.60
C LEU A 123 0.79 1.11 25.34
N THR A 124 0.68 0.65 24.09
CA THR A 124 1.01 -0.75 23.72
C THR A 124 2.46 -0.94 23.27
N LYS A 125 3.15 0.15 22.93
CA LYS A 125 4.56 0.13 22.49
C LYS A 125 5.51 -0.49 23.53
N PRO A 126 5.43 -0.21 24.85
CA PRO A 126 6.25 -0.86 25.87
C PRO A 126 6.05 -2.38 25.94
N PHE A 127 4.88 -2.88 25.55
CA PHE A 127 4.54 -4.31 25.54
C PHE A 127 4.95 -5.00 24.22
N GLY A 128 5.77 -4.34 23.37
CA GLY A 128 6.28 -4.90 22.13
C GLY A 128 5.24 -5.06 21.01
N LYS A 129 3.99 -4.63 21.19
CA LYS A 129 2.94 -4.74 20.18
C LYS A 129 3.14 -3.67 19.09
N LYS A 130 3.48 -4.11 17.87
CA LYS A 130 3.66 -3.26 16.70
C LYS A 130 2.37 -3.18 15.86
N GLY A 131 2.18 -2.06 15.14
CA GLY A 131 1.09 -1.89 14.18
C GLY A 131 -0.29 -1.57 14.77
N VAL A 132 -0.40 -1.31 16.09
CA VAL A 132 -1.67 -0.97 16.75
C VAL A 132 -2.28 0.30 16.17
N PHE A 133 -1.47 1.30 15.85
CA PHE A 133 -1.91 2.54 15.20
C PHE A 133 -2.74 2.25 13.94
N TYR A 134 -2.21 1.44 13.03
CA TYR A 134 -2.88 1.11 11.77
C TYR A 134 -4.14 0.25 11.95
N ARG A 135 -4.16 -0.62 12.96
CA ARG A 135 -5.36 -1.43 13.28
C ARG A 135 -6.52 -0.59 13.78
N VAL A 136 -6.24 0.49 14.51
CA VAL A 136 -7.27 1.38 15.05
C VAL A 136 -7.72 2.39 13.99
N CYS A 137 -6.83 2.84 13.13
CA CYS A 137 -7.18 3.74 12.01
C CYS A 137 -8.01 3.05 10.92
N GLY A 138 -7.88 1.74 10.71
CA GLY A 138 -8.65 0.97 9.74
C GLY A 138 -7.82 0.53 8.57
#